data_a274ec6ffd101d37d88e5bb2631fc79f
#
_entry.id   a274ec6ffd101d37d88e5bb2631fc79f
#
_cell.length_a   1.000
_cell.length_b   1.000
_cell.length_c   1.000
_cell.angle_alpha   90.00
_cell.angle_beta   90.00
_cell.angle_gamma   90.00
#
_symmetry.space_group_name_H-M   'P 1'
#
loop_
_entity.id
_entity.type
_entity.pdbx_description
1 polymer ?
#
loop_
_entity_poly.entity_id
_entity_poly.type
_entity_poly.pdbx_seq_one_letter_code
_entity_poly.pdbx_strand_id
1 'polypeptide(L)'
;DGLTPWVLVEEGDRWYGRGTADNKGQHSINLAALAQVYAARGGRLGFNCKLLFEMGEEVSSPGLAAICRAHREALRADLFIAADGPRMSADRPTLFLGSRGCVNFRLSVTPRDRAYHSGNWGGVLSNPGTRLANAIAALVDARGALQVDALKPPALTPALRAILRELEAGGQPGDPEIDTGWGEPGLTPAERLFGWNTLEVLSILTGNPH
;
A
#
# COMPACT_ATOMS: atom_id res chain seq x y z
N ASP A 1 12.18 -6.90 21.18
CA ASP A 1 11.55 -5.66 21.26
C ASP A 1 10.80 -5.40 22.55
N GLY A 2 9.87 -5.95 23.13
CA GLY A 2 9.33 -5.73 24.49
C GLY A 2 8.36 -4.54 24.66
N LEU A 3 8.07 -3.77 23.60
CA LEU A 3 7.10 -2.69 23.66
C LEU A 3 5.67 -3.21 23.50
N THR A 4 4.75 -2.70 24.32
CA THR A 4 3.33 -3.02 24.24
C THR A 4 2.66 -2.08 23.24
N PRO A 5 2.07 -2.58 22.13
CA PRO A 5 1.57 -1.73 21.04
C PRO A 5 0.54 -0.68 21.46
N TRP A 6 -0.24 -0.99 22.49
CA TRP A 6 -1.37 -0.16 22.98
C TRP A 6 -0.98 0.81 24.10
N VAL A 7 0.30 0.86 24.46
CA VAL A 7 0.83 1.80 25.45
C VAL A 7 1.79 2.74 24.72
N LEU A 8 1.54 4.04 24.82
CA LEU A 8 2.47 5.04 24.32
C LEU A 8 3.73 5.05 25.17
N VAL A 9 4.88 4.88 24.52
CA VAL A 9 6.19 5.00 25.13
C VAL A 9 6.93 6.16 24.51
N GLU A 10 7.48 7.05 25.34
CA GLU A 10 8.30 8.18 24.92
C GLU A 10 9.77 7.88 25.22
N GLU A 11 10.61 7.93 24.19
CA GLU A 11 12.06 7.75 24.30
C GLU A 11 12.78 8.89 23.57
N GLY A 12 13.27 9.85 24.33
CA GLY A 12 13.91 11.03 23.76
C GLY A 12 12.92 11.87 22.95
N ASP A 13 13.16 12.00 21.65
CA ASP A 13 12.31 12.72 20.69
C ASP A 13 11.34 11.81 19.90
N ARG A 14 11.22 10.56 20.30
CA ARG A 14 10.42 9.54 19.60
C ARG A 14 9.30 8.99 20.46
N TRP A 15 8.18 8.78 19.81
CA TRP A 15 7.01 8.12 20.37
C TRP A 15 6.76 6.78 19.71
N TYR A 16 6.61 5.75 20.52
CA TYR A 16 6.35 4.38 20.07
C TYR A 16 4.98 3.93 20.54
N GLY A 17 4.24 3.30 19.63
CA GLY A 17 2.92 2.74 19.89
C GLY A 17 2.13 2.55 18.62
N ARG A 18 1.07 1.77 18.68
CA ARG A 18 0.21 1.53 17.51
C ARG A 18 -0.47 2.82 17.04
N GLY A 19 -0.24 3.17 15.77
CA GLY A 19 -0.83 4.35 15.14
C GLY A 19 -0.14 5.67 15.47
N THR A 20 1.03 5.69 16.13
CA THR A 20 1.75 6.94 16.43
C THR A 20 2.24 7.63 15.16
N ALA A 21 2.69 6.89 14.16
CA ALA A 21 3.03 7.42 12.86
C ALA A 21 1.85 7.28 11.89
N ASP A 22 1.35 6.09 11.73
CA ASP A 22 0.27 5.71 10.82
C ASP A 22 -1.02 5.42 11.59
N ASN A 23 -2.06 6.38 11.64
CA ASN A 23 -1.77 7.72 11.11
C ASN A 23 -2.20 8.84 12.08
N LYS A 24 -2.19 8.60 13.40
CA LYS A 24 -2.50 9.63 14.42
C LYS A 24 -1.49 10.78 14.40
N GLY A 25 -0.22 10.49 14.07
CA GLY A 25 0.80 11.53 13.90
C GLY A 25 0.42 12.52 12.81
N GLN A 26 0.00 12.05 11.65
CA GLN A 26 -0.44 12.91 10.54
C GLN A 26 -1.72 13.70 10.90
N HIS A 27 -2.68 13.08 11.60
CA HIS A 27 -3.85 13.80 12.11
C HIS A 27 -3.45 14.93 13.06
N SER A 28 -2.50 14.70 13.95
CA SER A 28 -2.02 15.70 14.90
C SER A 28 -1.34 16.87 14.18
N ILE A 29 -0.55 16.61 13.13
CA ILE A 29 0.08 17.63 12.28
C ILE A 29 -1.01 18.51 11.62
N ASN A 30 -2.04 17.89 11.03
CA ASN A 30 -3.13 18.63 10.38
C ASN A 30 -3.91 19.50 11.36
N LEU A 31 -4.21 18.99 12.54
CA LEU A 31 -4.90 19.77 13.59
C LEU A 31 -4.03 20.93 14.09
N ALA A 32 -2.73 20.71 14.27
CA ALA A 32 -1.78 21.75 14.64
C ALA A 32 -1.68 22.84 13.55
N ALA A 33 -1.64 22.45 12.27
CA ALA A 33 -1.63 23.39 11.15
C ALA A 33 -2.90 24.24 11.12
N LEU A 34 -4.07 23.63 11.31
CA LEU A 34 -5.36 24.37 11.40
C LEU A 34 -5.37 25.34 12.59
N ALA A 35 -4.87 24.92 13.74
CA ALA A 35 -4.77 25.77 14.92
C ALA A 35 -3.85 26.98 14.69
N GLN A 36 -2.72 26.79 14.02
CA GLN A 36 -1.79 27.87 13.64
C GLN A 36 -2.44 28.85 12.67
N VAL A 37 -3.13 28.36 11.63
CA VAL A 37 -3.85 29.22 10.67
C VAL A 37 -4.94 30.03 11.39
N TYR A 38 -5.70 29.39 12.28
CA TYR A 38 -6.74 30.05 13.08
C TYR A 38 -6.15 31.16 13.95
N ALA A 39 -5.08 30.90 14.66
CA ALA A 39 -4.38 31.89 15.49
C ALA A 39 -3.80 33.05 14.66
N ALA A 40 -3.09 32.74 13.57
CA ALA A 40 -2.47 33.73 12.69
C ALA A 40 -3.50 34.66 12.02
N ARG A 41 -4.75 34.23 11.87
CA ARG A 41 -5.85 35.00 11.29
C ARG A 41 -6.80 35.63 12.32
N GLY A 42 -6.34 35.76 13.55
CA GLY A 42 -7.12 36.44 14.61
C GLY A 42 -8.38 35.71 15.02
N GLY A 43 -8.35 34.37 15.08
CA GLY A 43 -9.44 33.50 15.50
C GLY A 43 -10.45 33.19 14.39
N ARG A 44 -10.04 33.23 13.13
CA ARG A 44 -10.87 32.85 11.97
C ARG A 44 -10.09 32.06 10.96
N LEU A 45 -10.63 30.95 10.43
CA LEU A 45 -9.99 30.22 9.34
C LEU A 45 -10.09 30.98 8.00
N GLY A 46 -11.16 31.71 7.76
CA GLY A 46 -11.44 32.38 6.49
C GLY A 46 -11.99 31.43 5.40
N PHE A 47 -12.25 30.18 5.76
CA PHE A 47 -12.90 29.15 4.95
C PHE A 47 -13.65 28.17 5.86
N ASN A 48 -14.58 27.42 5.29
CA ASN A 48 -15.25 26.33 5.99
C ASN A 48 -14.35 25.10 6.00
N CYS A 49 -14.23 24.45 7.13
CA CYS A 49 -13.46 23.24 7.29
C CYS A 49 -14.35 22.10 7.79
N LYS A 50 -14.23 20.95 7.18
CA LYS A 50 -14.89 19.71 7.60
C LYS A 50 -13.80 18.68 7.86
N LEU A 51 -13.93 17.93 8.95
CA LEU A 51 -13.00 16.88 9.33
C LEU A 51 -13.75 15.55 9.33
N LEU A 52 -13.24 14.59 8.60
CA LEU A 52 -13.72 13.22 8.59
C LEU A 52 -12.60 12.32 9.14
N PHE A 53 -12.85 11.71 10.29
CA PHE A 53 -11.96 10.73 10.89
C PHE A 53 -12.51 9.33 10.62
N GLU A 54 -11.72 8.51 10.02
CA GLU A 54 -12.03 7.12 9.72
C GLU A 54 -11.14 6.22 10.59
N MET A 55 -11.73 5.18 11.18
CA MET A 55 -11.05 4.34 12.19
C MET A 55 -10.88 2.88 11.75
N GLY A 56 -11.26 2.53 10.53
CA GLY A 56 -11.25 1.18 10.01
C GLY A 56 -10.39 0.99 8.76
N GLU A 57 -9.49 1.90 8.44
CA GLU A 57 -8.67 1.85 7.22
C GLU A 57 -7.90 0.54 7.12
N GLU A 58 -7.25 0.11 8.20
CA GLU A 58 -6.45 -1.12 8.32
C GLU A 58 -7.26 -2.43 8.09
N VAL A 59 -8.58 -2.33 8.07
CA VAL A 59 -9.50 -3.43 7.75
C VAL A 59 -10.39 -3.13 6.54
N SER A 60 -9.88 -2.30 5.62
CA SER A 60 -10.54 -1.91 4.37
C SER A 60 -11.77 -1.03 4.54
N SER A 61 -11.79 -0.16 5.54
CA SER A 61 -12.80 0.89 5.78
C SER A 61 -14.25 0.42 5.67
N PRO A 62 -14.69 -0.60 6.44
CA PRO A 62 -16.02 -1.16 6.32
C PRO A 62 -17.09 -0.10 6.61
N GLY A 63 -17.98 0.12 5.65
CA GLY A 63 -19.09 1.07 5.77
C GLY A 63 -18.75 2.52 5.36
N LEU A 64 -17.49 2.90 5.18
CA LEU A 64 -17.11 4.28 4.82
C LEU A 64 -17.82 4.78 3.56
N ALA A 65 -17.87 3.98 2.51
CA ALA A 65 -18.55 4.34 1.26
C ALA A 65 -20.06 4.57 1.46
N ALA A 66 -20.70 3.83 2.36
CA ALA A 66 -22.13 4.05 2.70
C ALA A 66 -22.32 5.36 3.46
N ILE A 67 -21.47 5.65 4.44
CA ILE A 67 -21.47 6.92 5.19
C ILE A 67 -21.27 8.11 4.26
N CYS A 68 -20.25 8.04 3.38
CA CYS A 68 -19.99 9.10 2.42
C CYS A 68 -21.17 9.35 1.47
N ARG A 69 -21.86 8.30 1.03
CA ARG A 69 -23.08 8.45 0.22
C ARG A 69 -24.22 9.09 1.00
N ALA A 70 -24.47 8.62 2.24
CA ALA A 70 -25.54 9.14 3.08
C ALA A 70 -25.33 10.61 3.47
N HIS A 71 -24.09 11.04 3.62
CA HIS A 71 -23.74 12.41 4.04
C HIS A 71 -23.10 13.23 2.90
N ARG A 72 -23.38 12.88 1.65
CA ARG A 72 -22.76 13.51 0.46
C ARG A 72 -22.80 15.03 0.49
N GLU A 73 -23.95 15.62 0.77
CA GLU A 73 -24.10 17.08 0.78
C GLU A 73 -23.34 17.72 1.98
N ALA A 74 -23.37 17.08 3.13
CA ALA A 74 -22.60 17.54 4.28
C ALA A 74 -21.07 17.47 4.04
N LEU A 75 -20.60 16.48 3.29
CA LEU A 75 -19.18 16.28 2.97
C LEU A 75 -18.73 17.04 1.71
N ARG A 76 -19.64 17.67 0.97
CA ARG A 76 -19.28 18.44 -0.22
C ARG A 76 -18.25 19.52 0.11
N ALA A 77 -17.16 19.60 -0.64
CA ALA A 77 -16.08 20.53 -0.47
C ALA A 77 -15.46 20.89 -1.83
N ASP A 78 -14.81 22.04 -1.91
CA ASP A 78 -14.09 22.48 -3.12
C ASP A 78 -12.69 21.86 -3.18
N LEU A 79 -12.11 21.53 -2.03
CA LEU A 79 -10.82 20.89 -1.88
C LEU A 79 -10.90 19.74 -0.86
N PHE A 80 -10.33 18.61 -1.21
CA PHE A 80 -10.13 17.47 -0.32
C PHE A 80 -8.65 17.27 -0.05
N ILE A 81 -8.28 17.21 1.22
CA ILE A 81 -6.91 16.91 1.67
C ILE A 81 -6.97 15.59 2.44
N ALA A 82 -6.33 14.56 1.92
CA ALA A 82 -6.08 13.33 2.64
C ALA A 82 -4.66 13.39 3.21
N ALA A 83 -4.53 13.05 4.48
CA ALA A 83 -3.23 12.98 5.16
C ALA A 83 -3.02 11.54 5.59
N ASP A 84 -2.52 10.77 4.65
CA ASP A 84 -2.15 9.38 4.85
C ASP A 84 -1.04 9.04 3.88
N GLY A 85 0.13 8.78 4.40
CA GLY A 85 1.30 8.47 3.61
C GLY A 85 2.59 8.84 4.32
N PRO A 86 3.60 7.97 4.25
CA PRO A 86 4.89 8.22 4.86
C PRO A 86 5.63 9.35 4.12
N ARG A 87 6.49 10.07 4.84
CA ARG A 87 7.48 10.90 4.17
C ARG A 87 8.51 10.03 3.47
N MET A 88 9.03 10.49 2.34
CA MET A 88 10.19 9.88 1.67
C MET A 88 11.46 9.97 2.53
N SER A 89 11.56 11.04 3.34
CA SER A 89 12.64 11.27 4.28
C SER A 89 12.12 12.16 5.42
N ALA A 90 12.67 12.02 6.63
CA ALA A 90 12.23 12.78 7.80
C ALA A 90 12.43 14.29 7.65
N ASP A 91 13.47 14.70 6.94
CA ASP A 91 13.88 16.10 6.71
C ASP A 91 13.32 16.69 5.42
N ARG A 92 12.66 15.89 4.57
CA ARG A 92 12.12 16.33 3.29
C ARG A 92 10.59 16.32 3.31
N PRO A 93 9.92 17.48 3.23
CA PRO A 93 8.48 17.54 3.06
C PRO A 93 8.06 16.79 1.80
N THR A 94 7.04 15.95 1.91
CA THR A 94 6.55 15.13 0.80
C THR A 94 5.08 15.46 0.52
N LEU A 95 4.77 15.75 -0.73
CA LEU A 95 3.41 15.94 -1.23
C LEU A 95 3.14 14.90 -2.33
N PHE A 96 2.22 13.99 -2.07
CA PHE A 96 1.77 13.03 -3.07
C PHE A 96 0.66 13.64 -3.91
N LEU A 97 0.84 13.67 -5.23
CA LEU A 97 -0.15 14.17 -6.18
C LEU A 97 -1.05 13.07 -6.72
N GLY A 98 -0.91 11.87 -6.23
CA GLY A 98 -1.69 10.69 -6.59
C GLY A 98 -1.20 9.46 -5.84
N SER A 99 -1.91 8.35 -6.01
CA SER A 99 -1.55 7.05 -5.45
C SER A 99 -1.61 5.96 -6.52
N ARG A 100 -0.89 4.87 -6.29
CA ARG A 100 -1.04 3.66 -7.10
C ARG A 100 -2.38 3.02 -6.79
N GLY A 101 -3.04 2.46 -7.82
CA GLY A 101 -4.19 1.61 -7.61
C GLY A 101 -3.79 0.27 -6.96
N CYS A 102 -4.71 -0.35 -6.25
CA CYS A 102 -4.53 -1.69 -5.69
C CYS A 102 -5.75 -2.55 -6.05
N VAL A 103 -5.47 -3.78 -6.49
CA VAL A 103 -6.50 -4.79 -6.76
C VAL A 103 -6.11 -6.06 -6.04
N ASN A 104 -6.90 -6.46 -5.04
CA ASN A 104 -6.74 -7.73 -4.37
C ASN A 104 -7.62 -8.80 -5.03
N PHE A 105 -7.05 -9.95 -5.32
CA PHE A 105 -7.81 -11.07 -5.87
C PHE A 105 -7.33 -12.39 -5.29
N ARG A 106 -8.18 -13.41 -5.40
CA ARG A 106 -7.85 -14.77 -5.00
C ARG A 106 -7.82 -15.67 -6.23
N LEU A 107 -6.70 -16.35 -6.43
CA LEU A 107 -6.57 -17.40 -7.44
C LEU A 107 -6.77 -18.75 -6.77
N SER A 108 -7.81 -19.50 -7.18
CA SER A 108 -8.16 -20.79 -6.60
C SER A 108 -8.14 -21.90 -7.65
N VAL A 109 -7.57 -23.04 -7.27
CA VAL A 109 -7.52 -24.25 -8.10
C VAL A 109 -8.14 -25.40 -7.32
N THR A 110 -9.37 -25.76 -7.66
CA THR A 110 -10.14 -26.83 -7.00
C THR A 110 -10.59 -27.84 -8.05
N PRO A 111 -9.69 -28.76 -8.48
CA PRO A 111 -9.99 -29.67 -9.58
C PRO A 111 -10.95 -30.80 -9.19
N ARG A 112 -11.16 -31.03 -7.89
CA ARG A 112 -11.99 -32.12 -7.35
C ARG A 112 -12.62 -31.73 -6.03
N ASP A 113 -13.68 -32.44 -5.65
CA ASP A 113 -14.47 -32.24 -4.43
C ASP A 113 -13.81 -32.82 -3.16
N ARG A 114 -12.82 -33.70 -3.32
CA ARG A 114 -12.10 -34.33 -2.22
C ARG A 114 -10.64 -34.60 -2.54
N ALA A 115 -9.84 -34.84 -1.49
CA ALA A 115 -8.45 -35.27 -1.60
C ALA A 115 -8.33 -36.76 -1.97
N TYR A 116 -7.26 -37.10 -2.65
CA TYR A 116 -6.90 -38.46 -3.02
C TYR A 116 -5.49 -38.75 -2.58
N HIS A 117 -5.22 -39.99 -2.15
CA HIS A 117 -3.91 -40.40 -1.66
C HIS A 117 -2.88 -40.41 -2.80
N SER A 118 -1.80 -39.65 -2.66
CA SER A 118 -0.77 -39.47 -3.69
C SER A 118 -0.04 -40.78 -4.04
N GLY A 119 0.12 -41.69 -3.08
CA GLY A 119 0.73 -43.01 -3.32
C GLY A 119 -0.05 -43.88 -4.32
N ASN A 120 -1.37 -43.66 -4.42
CA ASN A 120 -2.21 -44.41 -5.36
C ASN A 120 -2.45 -43.67 -6.67
N TRP A 121 -2.41 -42.34 -6.65
CA TRP A 121 -2.90 -41.50 -7.73
C TRP A 121 -1.86 -40.46 -8.21
N GLY A 122 -0.68 -40.46 -7.61
CA GLY A 122 0.42 -39.58 -8.03
C GLY A 122 0.79 -39.83 -9.49
N GLY A 123 1.02 -38.76 -10.26
CA GLY A 123 1.31 -38.80 -11.68
C GLY A 123 0.10 -39.03 -12.59
N VAL A 124 -1.06 -39.46 -12.05
CA VAL A 124 -2.30 -39.68 -12.82
C VAL A 124 -3.30 -38.55 -12.60
N LEU A 125 -3.44 -38.08 -11.37
CA LEU A 125 -4.32 -36.94 -11.05
C LEU A 125 -3.50 -35.66 -10.95
N SER A 126 -4.03 -34.57 -11.54
CA SER A 126 -3.38 -33.26 -11.45
C SER A 126 -3.33 -32.76 -10.01
N ASN A 127 -2.17 -32.30 -9.57
CA ASN A 127 -1.98 -31.72 -8.26
C ASN A 127 -2.38 -30.22 -8.28
N PRO A 128 -3.29 -29.77 -7.39
CA PRO A 128 -3.75 -28.38 -7.35
C PRO A 128 -2.62 -27.39 -7.00
N GLY A 129 -1.73 -27.76 -6.09
CA GLY A 129 -0.60 -26.91 -5.72
C GLY A 129 0.37 -26.69 -6.89
N THR A 130 0.69 -27.74 -7.64
CA THR A 130 1.51 -27.64 -8.86
C THR A 130 0.84 -26.77 -9.92
N ARG A 131 -0.49 -26.91 -10.11
CA ARG A 131 -1.23 -26.06 -11.06
C ARG A 131 -1.23 -24.59 -10.61
N LEU A 132 -1.40 -24.34 -9.32
CA LEU A 132 -1.37 -22.98 -8.76
C LEU A 132 -0.01 -22.33 -8.93
N ALA A 133 1.08 -23.06 -8.63
CA ALA A 133 2.44 -22.58 -8.82
C ALA A 133 2.73 -22.21 -10.29
N ASN A 134 2.31 -23.05 -11.24
CA ASN A 134 2.45 -22.75 -12.67
C ASN A 134 1.58 -21.58 -13.12
N ALA A 135 0.39 -21.41 -12.55
CA ALA A 135 -0.46 -20.26 -12.84
C ALA A 135 0.20 -18.95 -12.34
N ILE A 136 0.82 -18.94 -11.16
CA ILE A 136 1.59 -17.81 -10.66
C ILE A 136 2.78 -17.53 -11.58
N ALA A 137 3.54 -18.57 -11.96
CA ALA A 137 4.70 -18.43 -12.86
C ALA A 137 4.32 -17.94 -14.28
N ALA A 138 3.07 -18.11 -14.69
CA ALA A 138 2.56 -17.53 -15.95
C ALA A 138 2.23 -16.03 -15.82
N LEU A 139 2.07 -15.52 -14.60
CA LEU A 139 1.79 -14.10 -14.35
C LEU A 139 3.06 -13.29 -14.08
N VAL A 140 4.01 -13.87 -13.36
CA VAL A 140 5.30 -13.25 -13.02
C VAL A 140 6.43 -14.26 -13.20
N ASP A 141 7.58 -13.79 -13.63
CA ASP A 141 8.78 -14.63 -13.74
C ASP A 141 9.51 -14.80 -12.39
N ALA A 142 10.62 -15.51 -12.40
CA ALA A 142 11.45 -15.74 -11.22
C ALA A 142 12.10 -14.47 -10.64
N ARG A 143 11.98 -13.34 -11.30
CA ARG A 143 12.48 -12.04 -10.84
C ARG A 143 11.33 -11.07 -10.49
N GLY A 144 10.09 -11.52 -10.50
CA GLY A 144 8.94 -10.66 -10.24
C GLY A 144 8.52 -9.77 -11.41
N ALA A 145 9.08 -9.97 -12.62
CA ALA A 145 8.67 -9.22 -13.80
C ALA A 145 7.35 -9.79 -14.37
N LEU A 146 6.44 -8.88 -14.75
CA LEU A 146 5.13 -9.27 -15.28
C LEU A 146 5.25 -9.95 -16.64
N GLN A 147 4.63 -11.13 -16.79
CA GLN A 147 4.63 -11.92 -18.03
C GLN A 147 3.39 -11.65 -18.90
N VAL A 148 2.36 -11.02 -18.36
CA VAL A 148 1.10 -10.74 -19.05
C VAL A 148 1.05 -9.27 -19.42
N ASP A 149 1.05 -8.97 -20.71
CA ASP A 149 1.11 -7.58 -21.20
C ASP A 149 -0.08 -6.73 -20.76
N ALA A 150 -1.26 -7.32 -20.60
CA ALA A 150 -2.44 -6.61 -20.09
C ALA A 150 -2.30 -6.13 -18.63
N LEU A 151 -1.34 -6.65 -17.87
CA LEU A 151 -1.03 -6.21 -16.51
C LEU A 151 0.06 -5.13 -16.48
N LYS A 152 0.76 -4.91 -17.58
CA LYS A 152 1.80 -3.88 -17.67
C LYS A 152 1.16 -2.51 -17.90
N PRO A 153 1.67 -1.45 -17.28
CA PRO A 153 1.23 -0.10 -17.57
C PRO A 153 1.73 0.34 -18.96
N PRO A 154 1.23 1.45 -19.50
CA PRO A 154 1.86 2.09 -20.64
C PRO A 154 3.32 2.41 -20.39
N ALA A 155 4.12 2.45 -21.45
CA ALA A 155 5.54 2.79 -21.36
C ALA A 155 5.74 4.15 -20.69
N LEU A 156 6.72 4.22 -19.78
CA LEU A 156 7.08 5.48 -19.11
C LEU A 156 7.50 6.54 -20.13
N THR A 157 6.83 7.67 -20.11
CA THR A 157 7.20 8.79 -20.98
C THR A 157 8.54 9.40 -20.59
N PRO A 158 9.27 10.06 -21.51
CA PRO A 158 10.51 10.74 -21.16
C PRO A 158 10.38 11.77 -20.01
N ALA A 159 9.25 12.49 -19.97
CA ALA A 159 8.96 13.44 -18.90
C ALA A 159 8.81 12.75 -17.54
N LEU A 160 8.07 11.63 -17.49
CA LEU A 160 7.90 10.86 -16.27
C LEU A 160 9.24 10.25 -15.80
N ARG A 161 10.04 9.70 -16.73
CA ARG A 161 11.38 9.19 -16.42
C ARG A 161 12.30 10.27 -15.86
N ALA A 162 12.23 11.50 -16.38
CA ALA A 162 13.02 12.62 -15.87
C ALA A 162 12.66 12.92 -14.40
N ILE A 163 11.37 12.95 -14.06
CA ILE A 163 10.90 13.15 -12.68
C ILE A 163 11.35 12.00 -11.78
N LEU A 164 11.17 10.76 -12.22
CA LEU A 164 11.49 9.58 -11.41
C LEU A 164 12.99 9.40 -11.13
N ARG A 165 13.88 10.00 -11.98
CA ARG A 165 15.33 10.01 -11.73
C ARG A 165 15.74 10.87 -10.53
N GLU A 166 14.90 11.83 -10.15
CA GLU A 166 15.13 12.69 -8.99
C GLU A 166 14.66 12.04 -7.68
N LEU A 167 13.98 10.90 -7.78
CA LEU A 167 13.47 10.17 -6.63
C LEU A 167 14.40 9.01 -6.27
N GLU A 168 14.69 8.91 -5.00
CA GLU A 168 15.39 7.75 -4.42
C GLU A 168 14.37 6.74 -3.89
N ALA A 169 14.60 5.47 -4.15
CA ALA A 169 13.84 4.38 -3.56
C ALA A 169 14.70 3.74 -2.47
N GLY A 170 14.33 3.88 -1.21
CA GLY A 170 15.11 3.41 -0.06
C GLY A 170 16.31 4.31 0.25
N GLY A 171 17.27 3.80 1.04
CA GLY A 171 18.51 4.51 1.39
C GLY A 171 18.44 5.31 2.69
N GLN A 172 17.30 5.28 3.39
CA GLN A 172 17.19 5.89 4.72
C GLN A 172 17.64 4.90 5.80
N PRO A 173 18.12 5.38 6.97
CA PRO A 173 18.41 4.49 8.10
C PRO A 173 17.21 3.63 8.48
N GLY A 174 17.35 2.31 8.38
CA GLY A 174 16.29 1.34 8.65
C GLY A 174 15.54 0.82 7.42
N ASP A 175 15.80 1.37 6.25
CA ASP A 175 15.27 0.82 5.00
C ASP A 175 15.93 -0.52 4.66
N PRO A 176 15.20 -1.44 4.01
CA PRO A 176 15.78 -2.68 3.52
C PRO A 176 16.76 -2.42 2.37
N GLU A 177 17.73 -3.31 2.23
CA GLU A 177 18.58 -3.33 1.04
C GLU A 177 17.73 -3.71 -0.18
N ILE A 178 17.91 -2.97 -1.29
CA ILE A 178 17.15 -3.19 -2.51
C ILE A 178 17.74 -4.36 -3.31
N ASP A 179 16.90 -5.32 -3.66
CA ASP A 179 17.21 -6.40 -4.59
C ASP A 179 17.31 -5.86 -6.02
N THR A 180 18.50 -5.50 -6.46
CA THR A 180 18.73 -4.86 -7.77
C THR A 180 18.30 -5.71 -8.97
N GLY A 181 18.28 -7.04 -8.81
CA GLY A 181 17.84 -8.01 -9.83
C GLY A 181 16.32 -8.27 -9.84
N TRP A 182 15.55 -7.71 -8.90
CA TRP A 182 14.12 -7.95 -8.77
C TRP A 182 13.28 -6.96 -9.58
N GLY A 183 12.16 -7.43 -10.14
CA GLY A 183 11.18 -6.62 -10.89
C GLY A 183 11.50 -6.47 -12.37
N GLU A 184 10.79 -5.56 -13.02
CA GLU A 184 10.89 -5.34 -14.47
C GLU A 184 12.30 -4.93 -14.89
N PRO A 185 12.90 -5.60 -15.90
CA PRO A 185 14.24 -5.28 -16.38
C PRO A 185 14.29 -3.90 -17.06
N GLY A 186 15.44 -3.24 -16.97
CA GLY A 186 15.67 -1.94 -17.64
C GLY A 186 14.99 -0.75 -16.95
N LEU A 187 14.35 -0.95 -15.80
CA LEU A 187 13.81 0.11 -14.96
C LEU A 187 14.67 0.34 -13.73
N THR A 188 14.81 1.59 -13.32
CA THR A 188 15.42 1.94 -12.03
C THR A 188 14.52 1.54 -10.85
N PRO A 189 15.03 1.44 -9.62
CA PRO A 189 14.19 1.18 -8.44
C PRO A 189 13.02 2.16 -8.30
N ALA A 190 13.26 3.46 -8.51
CA ALA A 190 12.21 4.46 -8.47
C ALA A 190 11.17 4.29 -9.60
N GLU A 191 11.61 3.93 -10.81
CA GLU A 191 10.69 3.63 -11.91
C GLU A 191 9.83 2.40 -11.63
N ARG A 192 10.40 1.35 -11.01
CA ARG A 192 9.63 0.16 -10.56
C ARG A 192 8.65 0.50 -9.47
N LEU A 193 9.07 1.26 -8.46
CA LEU A 193 8.27 1.56 -7.29
C LEU A 193 7.12 2.54 -7.59
N PHE A 194 7.38 3.59 -8.36
CA PHE A 194 6.43 4.69 -8.57
C PHE A 194 5.79 4.71 -9.95
N GLY A 195 6.38 4.06 -10.94
CA GLY A 195 5.95 4.15 -12.34
C GLY A 195 5.53 2.83 -12.97
N TRP A 196 5.60 1.70 -12.26
CA TRP A 196 5.32 0.38 -12.81
C TRP A 196 4.31 -0.41 -11.99
N ASN A 197 3.64 -1.38 -12.60
CA ASN A 197 2.76 -2.31 -11.89
C ASN A 197 3.58 -3.48 -11.33
N THR A 198 3.17 -4.01 -10.19
CA THR A 198 3.71 -5.23 -9.57
C THR A 198 2.60 -6.20 -9.26
N LEU A 199 2.91 -7.49 -9.17
CA LEU A 199 2.02 -8.51 -8.66
C LEU A 199 2.69 -9.19 -7.49
N GLU A 200 2.11 -8.98 -6.30
CA GLU A 200 2.66 -9.52 -5.06
C GLU A 200 1.81 -10.68 -4.56
N VAL A 201 2.46 -11.79 -4.23
CA VAL A 201 1.80 -12.96 -3.64
C VAL A 201 1.81 -12.81 -2.13
N LEU A 202 0.70 -12.39 -1.55
CA LEU A 202 0.60 -12.14 -0.11
C LEU A 202 0.46 -13.44 0.71
N SER A 203 -0.14 -14.48 0.13
CA SER A 203 -0.24 -15.79 0.77
C SER A 203 -0.45 -16.90 -0.25
N ILE A 204 0.08 -18.08 0.06
CA ILE A 204 -0.20 -19.32 -0.67
C ILE A 204 -0.70 -20.34 0.33
N LEU A 205 -1.84 -20.95 0.01
CA LEU A 205 -2.40 -22.06 0.78
C LEU A 205 -2.61 -23.24 -0.14
N THR A 206 -2.06 -24.40 0.18
CA THR A 206 -2.23 -25.62 -0.62
C THR A 206 -2.24 -26.85 0.27
N GLY A 207 -2.88 -27.92 -0.20
CA GLY A 207 -3.06 -29.15 0.56
C GLY A 207 -4.27 -29.10 1.49
N ASN A 208 -4.22 -29.88 2.57
CA ASN A 208 -5.22 -29.89 3.63
C ASN A 208 -4.60 -29.22 4.87
N PRO A 209 -4.85 -27.94 5.11
CA PRO A 209 -4.37 -27.28 6.33
C PRO A 209 -5.13 -27.89 7.52
N HIS A 210 -4.38 -28.49 8.43
CA HIS A 210 -4.88 -29.01 9.71
C HIS A 210 -5.01 -27.90 10.73
#